data_dda811ad3521e4e81f499566e1f0b3ae
#
_entry.id   dda811ad3521e4e81f499566e1f0b3ae
#
_cell.length_a   1.000
_cell.length_b   1.000
_cell.length_c   1.000
_cell.angle_alpha   90.00
_cell.angle_beta   90.00
_cell.angle_gamma   90.00
#
_symmetry.space_group_name_H-M   'P 1'
#
loop_
_entity.id
_entity.type
_entity.pdbx_description
1 polymer ?
#
loop_
_entity_poly.entity_id
_entity_poly.type
_entity_poly.pdbx_seq_one_letter_code
_entity_poly.pdbx_strand_id
1 'polypeptide(L)'
;MLESLNHQGKFGEDYVRALASAAGLLTYDFDLDHDGIDLGIRYPGRIHGVASPGVEVQIKSSSQGGIVPSASEWRFNGLNEVQFNRLAGDDFTVPRFLIFVRVPPGSDDYVEFRTEGMLLRHLAYYCTLRNESPIELPDRNRRRSVRVPTANVLTTRSLLNLVCAVPLPARSSA
;
A
#
# COMPACT_ATOMS: atom_id res chain seq x y z
N MET A 1 3.93 23.22 -12.04
CA MET A 1 3.77 22.65 -10.70
C MET A 1 2.59 21.69 -10.75
N LEU A 2 2.67 20.53 -10.11
CA LEU A 2 1.56 19.58 -10.05
C LEU A 2 0.41 20.15 -9.23
N GLU A 3 -0.83 19.80 -9.58
CA GLU A 3 -1.97 20.07 -8.71
C GLU A 3 -1.81 19.36 -7.36
N SER A 4 -2.32 19.95 -6.29
CA SER A 4 -2.08 19.49 -4.91
C SER A 4 -2.39 18.01 -4.68
N LEU A 5 -3.52 17.50 -5.21
CA LEU A 5 -3.87 16.07 -5.05
C LEU A 5 -2.95 15.15 -5.85
N ASN A 6 -2.57 15.56 -7.06
CA ASN A 6 -1.64 14.79 -7.89
C ASN A 6 -0.24 14.77 -7.27
N HIS A 7 0.20 15.91 -6.70
CA HIS A 7 1.48 15.99 -5.99
C HIS A 7 1.48 15.09 -4.76
N GLN A 8 0.41 15.12 -3.96
CA GLN A 8 0.25 14.27 -2.79
C GLN A 8 0.27 12.77 -3.15
N GLY A 9 -0.45 12.39 -4.22
CA GLY A 9 -0.47 11.00 -4.72
C GLY A 9 0.92 10.55 -5.16
N LYS A 10 1.57 11.34 -6.02
CA LYS A 10 2.92 11.06 -6.52
C LYS A 10 3.94 10.92 -5.40
N PHE A 11 3.92 11.83 -4.41
CA PHE A 11 4.81 11.74 -3.26
C PHE A 11 4.61 10.45 -2.46
N GLY A 12 3.35 10.01 -2.28
CA GLY A 12 3.04 8.76 -1.60
C GLY A 12 3.60 7.54 -2.32
N GLU A 13 3.50 7.50 -3.65
CA GLU A 13 4.08 6.42 -4.45
C GLU A 13 5.61 6.41 -4.35
N ASP A 14 6.25 7.57 -4.51
CA ASP A 14 7.72 7.68 -4.42
C ASP A 14 8.24 7.34 -3.02
N TYR A 15 7.47 7.67 -1.96
CA TYR A 15 7.76 7.24 -0.60
C TYR A 15 7.83 5.70 -0.50
N VAL A 16 6.85 4.99 -1.06
CA VAL A 16 6.84 3.52 -1.06
C VAL A 16 7.97 2.95 -1.91
N ARG A 17 8.27 3.54 -3.07
CA ARG A 17 9.41 3.15 -3.90
C ARG A 17 10.76 3.32 -3.18
N ALA A 18 10.93 4.41 -2.44
CA ALA A 18 12.11 4.65 -1.63
C ALA A 18 12.29 3.58 -0.55
N LEU A 19 11.20 3.20 0.14
CA LEU A 19 11.23 2.11 1.12
C LEU A 19 11.54 0.76 0.48
N ALA A 20 10.95 0.45 -0.68
CA ALA A 20 11.21 -0.79 -1.41
C ALA A 20 12.68 -0.88 -1.84
N SER A 21 13.24 0.21 -2.38
CA SER A 21 14.65 0.31 -2.74
C SER A 21 15.55 0.11 -1.52
N ALA A 22 15.26 0.78 -0.40
CA ALA A 22 16.01 0.62 0.84
C ALA A 22 15.92 -0.79 1.45
N ALA A 23 14.83 -1.52 1.17
CA ALA A 23 14.66 -2.93 1.55
C ALA A 23 15.32 -3.92 0.57
N GLY A 24 15.95 -3.46 -0.51
CA GLY A 24 16.53 -4.30 -1.56
C GLY A 24 15.49 -5.02 -2.42
N LEU A 25 14.28 -4.47 -2.53
CA LEU A 25 13.19 -5.00 -3.33
C LEU A 25 13.13 -4.32 -4.69
N LEU A 26 12.60 -5.02 -5.68
CA LEU A 26 12.32 -4.48 -7.01
C LEU A 26 10.87 -3.99 -7.08
N THR A 27 10.67 -2.87 -7.75
CA THR A 27 9.34 -2.36 -8.07
C THR A 27 9.08 -2.45 -9.57
N TYR A 28 7.81 -2.62 -9.94
CA TYR A 28 7.37 -2.60 -11.33
C TYR A 28 6.01 -1.93 -11.44
N ASP A 29 5.80 -1.26 -12.56
CA ASP A 29 4.55 -0.59 -12.90
C ASP A 29 3.68 -1.50 -13.75
N PHE A 30 2.38 -1.26 -13.71
CA PHE A 30 1.42 -1.88 -14.61
C PHE A 30 1.18 -0.96 -15.81
N ASP A 31 1.11 -1.55 -17.00
CA ASP A 31 0.95 -0.83 -18.26
C ASP A 31 -0.40 -0.09 -18.35
N LEU A 32 -1.43 -0.62 -17.69
CA LEU A 32 -2.76 -0.04 -17.65
C LEU A 32 -3.27 0.00 -16.20
N ASP A 33 -3.88 1.12 -15.81
CA ASP A 33 -4.65 1.25 -14.54
C ASP A 33 -5.98 0.45 -14.61
N HIS A 34 -5.91 -0.79 -15.09
CA HIS A 34 -7.08 -1.64 -15.21
C HIS A 34 -7.52 -2.19 -13.85
N ASP A 35 -6.56 -2.59 -13.03
CA ASP A 35 -6.82 -3.25 -11.74
C ASP A 35 -6.74 -2.32 -10.52
N GLY A 36 -6.42 -1.03 -10.72
CA GLY A 36 -6.26 -0.06 -9.64
C GLY A 36 -5.11 -0.39 -8.69
N ILE A 37 -4.12 -1.12 -9.20
CA ILE A 37 -2.87 -1.38 -8.53
C ILE A 37 -1.87 -0.32 -8.96
N ASP A 38 -1.32 0.38 -8.00
CA ASP A 38 -0.38 1.46 -8.28
C ASP A 38 1.06 0.95 -8.43
N LEU A 39 1.39 -0.17 -7.75
CA LEU A 39 2.76 -0.69 -7.74
C LEU A 39 2.80 -2.20 -7.47
N GLY A 40 3.63 -2.92 -8.22
CA GLY A 40 4.06 -4.27 -7.86
C GLY A 40 5.43 -4.21 -7.16
N ILE A 41 5.62 -5.03 -6.12
CA ILE A 41 6.85 -5.11 -5.33
C ILE A 41 7.24 -6.57 -5.22
N ARG A 42 8.49 -6.92 -5.54
CA ARG A 42 8.96 -8.31 -5.50
C ARG A 42 10.38 -8.44 -4.94
N TYR A 43 10.66 -9.59 -4.37
CA TYR A 43 12.02 -9.98 -3.96
C TYR A 43 12.82 -10.47 -5.18
N PRO A 44 14.07 -10.01 -5.37
CA PRO A 44 14.89 -10.41 -6.51
C PRO A 44 15.59 -11.75 -6.28
N GLY A 45 14.85 -12.84 -6.11
CA GLY A 45 15.48 -14.13 -5.84
C GLY A 45 14.49 -15.20 -5.42
N ARG A 46 14.97 -16.20 -4.68
CA ARG A 46 14.14 -17.29 -4.14
C ARG A 46 14.07 -17.22 -2.63
N ILE A 47 12.87 -17.38 -2.09
CA ILE A 47 12.64 -17.52 -0.65
C ILE A 47 11.70 -18.72 -0.45
N HIS A 48 12.06 -19.65 0.44
CA HIS A 48 11.29 -20.85 0.74
C HIS A 48 10.84 -21.63 -0.51
N GLY A 49 11.70 -21.69 -1.53
CA GLY A 49 11.41 -22.38 -2.79
C GLY A 49 10.59 -21.59 -3.81
N VAL A 50 10.03 -20.44 -3.45
CA VAL A 50 9.29 -19.56 -4.35
C VAL A 50 10.26 -18.60 -5.06
N ALA A 51 10.20 -18.57 -6.39
CA ALA A 51 10.99 -17.64 -7.20
C ALA A 51 10.29 -16.29 -7.27
N SER A 52 11.03 -15.23 -6.98
CA SER A 52 10.59 -13.83 -7.08
C SER A 52 9.22 -13.57 -6.42
N PRO A 53 9.03 -13.95 -5.13
CA PRO A 53 7.78 -13.67 -4.46
C PRO A 53 7.50 -12.17 -4.45
N GLY A 54 6.23 -11.80 -4.53
CA GLY A 54 5.84 -10.39 -4.62
C GLY A 54 4.46 -10.12 -4.08
N VAL A 55 4.15 -8.84 -3.99
CA VAL A 55 2.85 -8.30 -3.60
C VAL A 55 2.46 -7.19 -4.56
N GLU A 56 1.17 -6.94 -4.68
CA GLU A 56 0.59 -5.82 -5.40
C GLU A 56 0.02 -4.83 -4.39
N VAL A 57 0.23 -3.53 -4.60
CA VAL A 57 -0.22 -2.52 -3.65
C VAL A 57 -1.01 -1.42 -4.33
N GLN A 58 -2.10 -1.02 -3.68
CA GLN A 58 -2.77 0.25 -3.95
C GLN A 58 -2.30 1.27 -2.92
N ILE A 59 -1.84 2.43 -3.38
CA ILE A 59 -1.27 3.47 -2.53
C ILE A 59 -2.25 4.64 -2.44
N LYS A 60 -2.56 5.05 -1.24
CA LYS A 60 -3.40 6.21 -0.98
C LYS A 60 -2.71 7.13 0.01
N SER A 61 -2.72 8.43 -0.28
CA SER A 61 -2.11 9.44 0.56
C SER A 61 -3.17 10.37 1.13
N SER A 62 -2.98 10.82 2.37
CA SER A 62 -3.84 11.82 2.98
C SER A 62 -3.09 12.69 3.97
N SER A 63 -3.30 14.01 3.82
CA SER A 63 -2.87 15.03 4.77
C SER A 63 -3.90 15.29 5.87
N GLN A 64 -5.16 14.96 5.61
CA GLN A 64 -6.24 15.16 6.58
C GLN A 64 -6.23 14.07 7.65
N GLY A 65 -6.41 14.48 8.87
CA GLY A 65 -6.60 13.57 9.98
C GLY A 65 -7.95 12.89 9.92
N GLY A 66 -8.07 11.85 9.11
CA GLY A 66 -9.08 10.83 9.28
C GLY A 66 -8.74 10.04 10.54
N ILE A 67 -8.55 10.75 11.65
CA ILE A 67 -8.13 10.17 12.90
C ILE A 67 -9.34 9.51 13.51
N VAL A 68 -9.18 8.28 13.70
CA VAL A 68 -10.03 7.54 14.57
C VAL A 68 -9.85 7.96 16.00
N PRO A 69 -10.93 8.12 16.72
CA PRO A 69 -10.93 8.36 18.15
C PRO A 69 -10.29 7.23 18.96
N SER A 70 -10.15 6.02 18.42
CA SER A 70 -9.38 4.96 19.05
C SER A 70 -7.94 5.01 18.55
N ALA A 71 -6.98 5.10 19.46
CA ALA A 71 -5.55 5.22 19.15
C ALA A 71 -4.94 4.04 18.35
N SER A 72 -5.73 3.02 17.97
CA SER A 72 -5.26 1.77 17.41
C SER A 72 -5.40 1.65 15.89
N GLU A 73 -6.17 2.53 15.22
CA GLU A 73 -6.38 2.43 13.78
C GLU A 73 -6.68 3.77 13.11
N TRP A 74 -6.25 3.90 11.86
CA TRP A 74 -6.68 4.97 10.96
C TRP A 74 -7.96 4.55 10.25
N ARG A 75 -8.94 5.44 10.17
CA ARG A 75 -10.11 5.25 9.32
C ARG A 75 -9.90 5.99 8.01
N PHE A 76 -9.68 5.26 6.93
CA PHE A 76 -9.51 5.82 5.61
C PHE A 76 -10.80 5.67 4.81
N ASN A 77 -11.38 6.78 4.35
CA ASN A 77 -12.66 6.84 3.64
C ASN A 77 -12.49 7.21 2.15
N GLY A 78 -11.34 6.86 1.57
CA GLY A 78 -10.94 7.29 0.23
C GLY A 78 -11.17 6.27 -0.88
N LEU A 79 -11.50 5.02 -0.57
CA LEU A 79 -11.83 4.02 -1.59
C LEU A 79 -13.28 4.13 -2.02
N ASN A 80 -13.57 3.97 -3.32
CA ASN A 80 -14.91 3.62 -3.77
C ASN A 80 -15.09 2.09 -3.76
N GLU A 81 -16.34 1.61 -3.97
CA GLU A 81 -16.62 0.18 -3.90
C GLU A 81 -15.89 -0.65 -4.96
N VAL A 82 -15.64 -0.09 -6.14
CA VAL A 82 -14.85 -0.74 -7.20
C VAL A 82 -13.39 -0.90 -6.75
N GLN A 83 -12.79 0.16 -6.19
CA GLN A 83 -11.44 0.12 -5.65
C GLN A 83 -11.32 -0.83 -4.44
N PHE A 84 -12.35 -0.86 -3.60
CA PHE A 84 -12.42 -1.81 -2.49
C PHE A 84 -12.38 -3.26 -2.98
N ASN A 85 -13.20 -3.61 -3.99
CA ASN A 85 -13.26 -4.96 -4.55
C ASN A 85 -11.94 -5.41 -5.20
N ARG A 86 -11.13 -4.48 -5.66
CA ARG A 86 -9.79 -4.78 -6.21
C ARG A 86 -8.77 -5.24 -5.14
N LEU A 87 -9.14 -5.09 -3.87
CA LEU A 87 -8.33 -5.47 -2.71
C LEU A 87 -9.00 -6.53 -1.82
N ALA A 88 -10.33 -6.65 -1.92
CA ALA A 88 -11.13 -7.54 -1.08
C ALA A 88 -11.18 -8.96 -1.65
N GLY A 89 -11.07 -9.96 -0.77
CA GLY A 89 -11.06 -11.37 -1.14
C GLY A 89 -9.69 -12.02 -1.07
N ASP A 90 -9.66 -13.34 -1.14
CA ASP A 90 -8.45 -14.16 -1.02
C ASP A 90 -8.08 -14.95 -2.30
N ASP A 91 -8.78 -14.68 -3.37
CA ASP A 91 -8.67 -15.33 -4.68
C ASP A 91 -7.62 -14.70 -5.62
N PHE A 92 -6.91 -13.67 -5.16
CA PHE A 92 -5.83 -13.07 -5.94
C PHE A 92 -4.60 -13.98 -6.01
N THR A 93 -4.07 -14.17 -7.23
CA THR A 93 -2.83 -14.93 -7.47
C THR A 93 -1.62 -14.28 -6.77
N VAL A 94 -1.59 -12.95 -6.74
CA VAL A 94 -0.59 -12.15 -6.02
C VAL A 94 -1.29 -11.44 -4.87
N PRO A 95 -0.80 -11.55 -3.63
CA PRO A 95 -1.42 -10.89 -2.49
C PRO A 95 -1.49 -9.37 -2.66
N ARG A 96 -2.63 -8.79 -2.33
CA ARG A 96 -2.91 -7.36 -2.47
C ARG A 96 -3.01 -6.66 -1.12
N PHE A 97 -2.45 -5.44 -1.07
CA PHE A 97 -2.47 -4.62 0.14
C PHE A 97 -2.84 -3.17 -0.20
N LEU A 98 -3.54 -2.52 0.74
CA LEU A 98 -3.66 -1.07 0.76
C LEU A 98 -2.48 -0.50 1.56
N ILE A 99 -1.75 0.42 0.97
CA ILE A 99 -0.76 1.25 1.68
C ILE A 99 -1.36 2.65 1.85
N PHE A 100 -1.41 3.10 3.09
CA PHE A 100 -1.92 4.40 3.47
C PHE A 100 -0.76 5.29 3.93
N VAL A 101 -0.38 6.25 3.09
CA VAL A 101 0.70 7.20 3.37
C VAL A 101 0.13 8.45 4.01
N ARG A 102 0.56 8.73 5.23
CA ARG A 102 0.28 10.01 5.88
C ARG A 102 1.25 11.05 5.33
N VAL A 103 0.77 12.24 5.05
CA VAL A 103 1.59 13.36 4.58
C VAL A 103 1.22 14.63 5.34
N PRO A 104 2.13 15.62 5.44
CA PRO A 104 1.79 16.93 5.98
C PRO A 104 0.70 17.64 5.16
N PRO A 105 -0.01 18.62 5.74
CA PRO A 105 -0.99 19.43 4.99
C PRO A 105 -0.36 20.27 3.88
N GLY A 106 0.84 20.80 4.10
CA GLY A 106 1.60 21.59 3.13
C GLY A 106 2.64 20.76 2.41
N SER A 107 2.74 20.89 1.10
CA SER A 107 3.75 20.18 0.29
C SER A 107 5.19 20.58 0.62
N ASP A 108 5.40 21.79 1.11
CA ASP A 108 6.71 22.28 1.51
C ASP A 108 7.27 21.53 2.73
N ASP A 109 6.37 20.88 3.50
CA ASP A 109 6.70 20.07 4.65
C ASP A 109 6.90 18.58 4.34
N TYR A 110 6.75 18.14 3.10
CA TYR A 110 6.89 16.72 2.72
C TYR A 110 8.30 16.20 2.97
N VAL A 111 9.29 17.09 2.84
CA VAL A 111 10.71 16.75 3.00
C VAL A 111 11.34 17.73 3.97
N GLU A 112 12.13 17.22 4.89
CA GLU A 112 13.00 17.98 5.79
C GLU A 112 14.45 17.61 5.51
N PHE A 113 15.28 18.62 5.29
CA PHE A 113 16.73 18.43 5.14
C PHE A 113 17.41 18.57 6.50
N ARG A 114 18.23 17.61 6.84
CA ARG A 114 19.06 17.57 8.06
C ARG A 114 20.51 17.34 7.67
N THR A 115 21.42 17.53 8.62
CA THR A 115 22.86 17.27 8.41
C THR A 115 23.13 15.82 7.99
N GLU A 116 22.34 14.89 8.52
CA GLU A 116 22.49 13.46 8.28
C GLU A 116 21.78 12.98 7.01
N GLY A 117 20.97 13.83 6.37
CA GLY A 117 20.27 13.46 5.14
C GLY A 117 18.89 14.10 4.99
N MET A 118 18.07 13.45 4.17
CA MET A 118 16.72 13.87 3.85
C MET A 118 15.71 13.01 4.61
N LEU A 119 14.83 13.66 5.36
CA LEU A 119 13.71 13.00 6.04
C LEU A 119 12.42 13.21 5.25
N LEU A 120 11.81 12.12 4.79
CA LEU A 120 10.44 12.13 4.30
C LEU A 120 9.48 12.15 5.49
N ARG A 121 8.61 13.15 5.54
CA ARG A 121 7.77 13.35 6.71
C ARG A 121 6.56 12.44 6.73
N HIS A 122 6.21 12.06 7.96
CA HIS A 122 5.20 11.10 8.37
C HIS A 122 5.49 9.66 7.97
N LEU A 123 4.55 8.78 8.30
CA LEU A 123 4.69 7.35 8.15
C LEU A 123 3.65 6.81 7.17
N ALA A 124 3.97 5.69 6.57
CA ALA A 124 3.02 4.86 5.87
C ALA A 124 2.57 3.68 6.75
N TYR A 125 1.36 3.22 6.48
CA TYR A 125 0.73 2.08 7.16
C TYR A 125 0.15 1.15 6.11
N TYR A 126 -0.07 -0.11 6.47
CA TYR A 126 -0.65 -1.07 5.53
C TYR A 126 -1.79 -1.86 6.16
N CYS A 127 -2.70 -2.32 5.31
CA CYS A 127 -3.68 -3.34 5.68
C CYS A 127 -3.97 -4.26 4.49
N THR A 128 -4.51 -5.43 4.81
CA THR A 128 -5.09 -6.34 3.82
C THR A 128 -6.60 -6.36 3.97
N LEU A 129 -7.30 -6.49 2.86
CA LEU A 129 -8.75 -6.72 2.81
C LEU A 129 -9.06 -8.17 2.41
N ARG A 130 -8.10 -9.06 2.56
CA ARG A 130 -8.21 -10.46 2.16
C ARG A 130 -9.40 -11.18 2.80
N ASN A 131 -9.75 -10.82 4.04
CA ASN A 131 -10.86 -11.43 4.77
C ASN A 131 -12.20 -10.68 4.58
N GLU A 132 -12.21 -9.65 3.74
CA GLU A 132 -13.42 -8.91 3.41
C GLU A 132 -14.08 -9.53 2.17
N SER A 133 -15.40 -9.64 2.19
CA SER A 133 -16.15 -10.12 1.02
C SER A 133 -16.26 -9.01 -0.03
N PRO A 134 -16.00 -9.31 -1.30
CA PRO A 134 -16.29 -8.37 -2.39
C PRO A 134 -17.77 -7.99 -2.43
N ILE A 135 -18.05 -6.78 -2.87
CA ILE A 135 -19.39 -6.24 -3.07
C ILE A 135 -19.92 -6.72 -4.43
N GLU A 136 -21.08 -7.34 -4.48
CA GLU A 136 -21.63 -7.95 -5.70
C GLU A 136 -21.88 -6.94 -6.83
N LEU A 137 -22.38 -5.74 -6.50
CA LEU A 137 -22.67 -4.68 -7.48
C LEU A 137 -21.98 -3.38 -7.04
N PRO A 138 -20.65 -3.27 -7.25
CA PRO A 138 -19.89 -2.14 -6.76
C PRO A 138 -20.19 -0.85 -7.54
N ASP A 139 -20.44 0.23 -6.82
CA ASP A 139 -20.68 1.57 -7.36
C ASP A 139 -19.43 2.47 -7.18
N ARG A 140 -18.98 3.11 -8.26
CA ARG A 140 -17.87 4.07 -8.23
C ARG A 140 -18.14 5.32 -7.40
N ASN A 141 -19.42 5.66 -7.19
CA ASN A 141 -19.83 6.83 -6.43
C ASN A 141 -19.97 6.55 -4.94
N ARG A 142 -20.07 5.29 -4.54
CA ARG A 142 -20.15 4.91 -3.12
C ARG A 142 -18.78 4.74 -2.51
N ARG A 143 -18.58 5.37 -1.35
CA ARG A 143 -17.34 5.28 -0.59
C ARG A 143 -17.39 4.17 0.44
N ARG A 144 -16.25 3.49 0.59
CA ARG A 144 -16.02 2.49 1.63
C ARG A 144 -14.95 2.99 2.59
N SER A 145 -15.26 2.85 3.88
CA SER A 145 -14.30 3.14 4.94
C SER A 145 -13.47 1.88 5.21
N VAL A 146 -12.16 2.03 5.21
CA VAL A 146 -11.21 0.97 5.53
C VAL A 146 -10.49 1.32 6.82
N ARG A 147 -10.28 0.33 7.68
CA ARG A 147 -9.52 0.44 8.92
C ARG A 147 -8.09 0.01 8.67
N VAL A 148 -7.15 0.89 8.97
CA VAL A 148 -5.73 0.63 8.81
C VAL A 148 -5.08 0.67 10.19
N PRO A 149 -4.62 -0.47 10.74
CA PRO A 149 -4.07 -0.51 12.09
C PRO A 149 -2.84 0.38 12.23
N THR A 150 -2.77 1.17 13.30
CA THR A 150 -1.60 2.04 13.58
C THR A 150 -0.35 1.23 13.92
N ALA A 151 -0.51 -0.01 14.38
CA ALA A 151 0.59 -0.94 14.62
C ALA A 151 1.25 -1.42 13.30
N ASN A 152 0.53 -1.37 12.17
CA ASN A 152 1.03 -1.81 10.87
C ASN A 152 1.82 -0.69 10.18
N VAL A 153 2.87 -0.20 10.82
CA VAL A 153 3.78 0.79 10.21
C VAL A 153 4.55 0.13 9.07
N LEU A 154 4.54 0.78 7.90
CA LEU A 154 5.32 0.34 6.75
C LEU A 154 6.78 0.79 6.93
N THR A 155 7.64 -0.15 7.24
CA THR A 155 9.09 -0.01 7.32
C THR A 155 9.74 -0.88 6.27
N THR A 156 11.05 -0.73 6.04
CA THR A 156 11.81 -1.66 5.18
C THR A 156 11.65 -3.11 5.62
N ARG A 157 11.64 -3.36 6.94
CA ARG A 157 11.48 -4.70 7.51
C ARG A 157 10.08 -5.26 7.33
N SER A 158 9.04 -4.47 7.64
CA SER A 158 7.66 -4.94 7.46
C SER A 158 7.33 -5.15 6.00
N LEU A 159 7.82 -4.29 5.09
CA LEU A 159 7.65 -4.45 3.65
C LEU A 159 8.32 -5.74 3.14
N LEU A 160 9.55 -6.01 3.57
CA LEU A 160 10.24 -7.26 3.25
C LEU A 160 9.46 -8.48 3.76
N ASN A 161 8.92 -8.41 4.98
CA ASN A 161 8.11 -9.48 5.53
C ASN A 161 6.82 -9.71 4.71
N LEU A 162 6.14 -8.66 4.27
CA LEU A 162 4.95 -8.78 3.41
C LEU A 162 5.26 -9.50 2.11
N VAL A 163 6.35 -9.11 1.45
CA VAL A 163 6.78 -9.72 0.18
C VAL A 163 7.19 -11.19 0.35
N CYS A 164 7.84 -11.52 1.48
CA CYS A 164 8.36 -12.87 1.74
C CYS A 164 7.33 -13.82 2.39
N ALA A 165 6.25 -13.30 2.96
CA ALA A 165 5.20 -14.08 3.63
C ALA A 165 4.17 -14.70 2.66
N VAL A 166 4.46 -14.71 1.35
CA VAL A 166 3.56 -15.28 0.33
C VAL A 166 3.23 -16.73 0.69
N PRO A 167 1.94 -17.08 0.88
CA PRO A 167 1.54 -18.46 1.12
C PRO A 167 2.01 -19.32 -0.06
N LEU A 168 2.74 -20.38 0.23
CA LEU A 168 3.03 -21.40 -0.77
C LEU A 168 1.69 -21.94 -1.29
N PRO A 169 1.50 -22.08 -2.63
CA PRO A 169 0.33 -22.78 -3.13
C PRO A 169 0.30 -24.17 -2.48
N ALA A 170 -0.87 -24.55 -1.98
CA ALA A 170 -1.06 -25.88 -1.43
C ALA A 170 -0.55 -26.90 -2.47
N ARG A 171 0.43 -27.71 -2.08
CA ARG A 171 0.89 -28.81 -2.95
C ARG A 171 -0.32 -29.69 -3.18
N SER A 172 -0.84 -29.71 -4.40
CA SER A 172 -1.77 -30.77 -4.79
C SER A 172 -1.01 -32.08 -4.61
N SER A 173 -1.40 -32.87 -3.63
CA SER A 173 -0.96 -34.25 -3.52
C SER A 173 -1.44 -34.97 -4.77
N ALA A 174 -0.51 -35.26 -5.67
CA ALA A 174 -0.71 -36.19 -6.77
C ALA A 174 -0.80 -37.61 -6.25
#